data_e7dbdd71a1ec8d2aa9dbaa39320f30a5
#
_entry.id   e7dbdd71a1ec8d2aa9dbaa39320f30a5
#
_cell.length_a   1.000
_cell.length_b   1.000
_cell.length_c   1.000
_cell.angle_alpha   90.00
_cell.angle_beta   90.00
_cell.angle_gamma   90.00
#
_symmetry.space_group_name_H-M   'P 1'
#
loop_
_entity.id
_entity.type
_entity.pdbx_description
1 polymer ?
#
loop_
_entity_poly.entity_id
_entity_poly.type
_entity_poly.pdbx_seq_one_letter_code
_entity_poly.pdbx_strand_id
1 'polypeptide(L)'
;MTRPPIPADGAKELRRARAAGFNLFLAVGLFSAAVNLLMLTGPLFMLQVYDRVLASRSVETLTALFLLVVFLFLMMGVVDLARNRITQRIAARFMDQLEGRVFTAALREGAVSGNEAMATASGLRDLDSVQRFIGSPVLLAIFDLPWAPLFLAAVYMFHPLLGVVATIGGLILIVTTITNRMMSKAPLQNASIAAGQAQRMADLYRDEGEVISALGMRGATYTRWRKARNEAQEQAVKGADVSSGFTVFSRSFRLFLQSAMLAAGAYLVLRQEVTPGAMIASSIMMGRALAPVEQLVGGWALVQAAQDGWDRLARLLSRQPPDRDLTPLPRPQAHIDVRQLSVIPPGQNAATVRGVSFALAPGQAMGVIGPSGAGKTTLARALIGAWPVAAGSIRMGGATLDQFNPDVLGNLIGYLPQQVTLFDGTIADNIARLSPEPDPDRVVRAAQAAAAHQMILDLPNGYDTRISQTSGRLSGGQIQRIGLARALYPDPVLLVLDEPNSNLDNQGSEALNQAIRRVKAQGGAVIIMAHRPAAINECELLLVMEQGMRRAFGPRDQVLKEMVQNSAQILKSQEAGRAGGVT
;
A
#
# COMPACT_ATOMS: atom_id res chain seq x y z
N MET A 1 -8.51 18.01 17.15
CA MET A 1 -8.76 16.57 17.23
C MET A 1 -7.43 15.86 17.42
N THR A 2 -7.20 15.28 18.58
CA THR A 2 -5.99 14.49 18.89
C THR A 2 -6.03 13.22 18.03
N ARG A 3 -4.94 12.95 17.27
CA ARG A 3 -4.78 11.70 16.52
C ARG A 3 -4.93 10.51 17.49
N PRO A 4 -5.70 9.46 17.14
CA PRO A 4 -5.73 8.24 17.95
C PRO A 4 -4.31 7.67 18.07
N PRO A 5 -3.93 7.13 19.23
CA PRO A 5 -2.59 6.59 19.44
C PRO A 5 -2.31 5.46 18.43
N ILE A 6 -1.16 5.56 17.74
CA ILE A 6 -0.72 4.54 16.78
C ILE A 6 -0.35 3.29 17.60
N PRO A 7 -0.89 2.10 17.26
CA PRO A 7 -0.49 0.87 17.93
C PRO A 7 1.03 0.68 17.89
N ALA A 8 1.62 0.27 19.00
CA ALA A 8 3.06 0.37 19.24
C ALA A 8 3.93 -0.49 18.32
N ASP A 9 3.40 -1.57 17.73
CA ASP A 9 4.21 -2.58 17.07
C ASP A 9 4.64 -2.21 15.64
N GLY A 10 3.76 -1.65 14.81
CA GLY A 10 4.14 -1.19 13.46
C GLY A 10 5.10 0.00 13.49
N ALA A 11 4.95 0.90 14.46
CA ALA A 11 5.89 2.00 14.65
C ALA A 11 7.28 1.50 15.10
N LYS A 12 7.35 0.41 15.89
CA LYS A 12 8.64 -0.22 16.28
C LYS A 12 9.32 -0.86 15.07
N GLU A 13 8.56 -1.54 14.21
CA GLU A 13 9.07 -2.17 12.99
C GLU A 13 9.72 -1.13 12.07
N LEU A 14 9.02 -0.01 11.79
CA LEU A 14 9.56 1.11 11.02
C LEU A 14 10.81 1.75 11.66
N ARG A 15 10.80 1.90 12.99
CA ARG A 15 11.97 2.43 13.72
C ARG A 15 13.18 1.47 13.64
N ARG A 16 12.96 0.16 13.66
CA ARG A 16 14.03 -0.84 13.49
C ARG A 16 14.65 -0.75 12.10
N ALA A 17 13.81 -0.67 11.06
CA ALA A 17 14.28 -0.49 9.68
C ALA A 17 15.10 0.82 9.53
N ARG A 18 14.67 1.92 10.15
CA ARG A 18 15.45 3.15 10.19
C ARG A 18 16.76 2.98 10.96
N ALA A 19 16.74 2.31 12.10
CA ALA A 19 17.90 2.10 12.96
C ALA A 19 18.96 1.22 12.28
N ALA A 20 18.58 0.29 11.40
CA ALA A 20 19.52 -0.50 10.60
C ALA A 20 20.42 0.36 9.68
N GLY A 21 19.97 1.58 9.35
CA GLY A 21 20.76 2.58 8.62
C GLY A 21 21.57 3.53 9.51
N PHE A 22 21.58 3.37 10.84
CA PHE A 22 22.14 4.35 11.78
C PHE A 22 23.59 4.75 11.47
N ASN A 23 24.47 3.79 11.16
CA ASN A 23 25.87 4.08 10.81
C ASN A 23 26.00 4.95 9.55
N LEU A 24 25.09 4.78 8.58
CA LEU A 24 25.05 5.62 7.38
C LEU A 24 24.52 7.02 7.68
N PHE A 25 23.53 7.15 8.57
CA PHE A 25 23.08 8.47 9.06
C PHE A 25 24.18 9.19 9.82
N LEU A 26 24.97 8.46 10.63
CA LEU A 26 26.14 9.03 11.30
C LEU A 26 27.19 9.53 10.28
N ALA A 27 27.46 8.75 9.23
CA ALA A 27 28.36 9.18 8.15
C ALA A 27 27.84 10.44 7.43
N VAL A 28 26.52 10.53 7.15
CA VAL A 28 25.90 11.75 6.60
C VAL A 28 26.11 12.93 7.54
N GLY A 29 25.93 12.74 8.86
CA GLY A 29 26.19 13.77 9.86
C GLY A 29 27.65 14.24 9.87
N LEU A 30 28.61 13.31 9.78
CA LEU A 30 30.04 13.64 9.72
C LEU A 30 30.39 14.40 8.45
N PHE A 31 29.86 13.98 7.29
CA PHE A 31 30.07 14.70 6.04
C PHE A 31 29.37 16.05 6.03
N SER A 32 28.18 16.18 6.65
CA SER A 32 27.53 17.48 6.87
C SER A 32 28.42 18.40 7.72
N ALA A 33 29.07 17.88 8.77
CA ALA A 33 30.03 18.64 9.54
C ALA A 33 31.18 19.17 8.67
N ALA A 34 31.78 18.29 7.86
CA ALA A 34 32.87 18.66 6.97
C ALA A 34 32.45 19.70 5.93
N VAL A 35 31.28 19.51 5.28
CA VAL A 35 30.73 20.46 4.31
C VAL A 35 30.46 21.82 4.95
N ASN A 36 29.82 21.85 6.13
CA ASN A 36 29.52 23.11 6.83
C ASN A 36 30.79 23.83 7.29
N LEU A 37 31.84 23.10 7.69
CA LEU A 37 33.13 23.68 7.99
C LEU A 37 33.79 24.27 6.74
N LEU A 38 33.78 23.54 5.61
CA LEU A 38 34.31 23.99 4.34
C LEU A 38 33.51 25.20 3.76
N MET A 39 32.23 25.35 4.11
CA MET A 39 31.43 26.54 3.74
C MET A 39 31.96 27.86 4.35
N LEU A 40 32.77 27.79 5.42
CA LEU A 40 33.46 28.96 5.96
C LEU A 40 34.55 29.50 5.02
N THR A 41 35.03 28.71 4.08
CA THR A 41 36.08 29.13 3.10
C THR A 41 35.73 30.43 2.38
N GLY A 42 34.48 30.58 1.91
CA GLY A 42 34.06 31.81 1.21
C GLY A 42 34.13 33.06 2.08
N PRO A 43 33.47 33.09 3.25
CA PRO A 43 33.58 34.21 4.19
C PRO A 43 35.02 34.53 4.61
N LEU A 44 35.82 33.53 4.93
CA LEU A 44 37.22 33.72 5.33
C LEU A 44 38.09 34.27 4.17
N PHE A 45 37.86 33.79 2.96
CA PHE A 45 38.52 34.34 1.77
C PHE A 45 38.17 35.81 1.56
N MET A 46 36.90 36.17 1.66
CA MET A 46 36.49 37.57 1.53
C MET A 46 37.10 38.45 2.62
N LEU A 47 37.13 37.96 3.87
CA LEU A 47 37.80 38.65 4.97
C LEU A 47 39.28 38.94 4.63
N GLN A 48 40.02 37.91 4.18
CA GLN A 48 41.44 38.06 3.84
C GLN A 48 41.68 38.98 2.62
N VAL A 49 40.81 38.91 1.61
CA VAL A 49 40.91 39.76 0.42
C VAL A 49 40.73 41.22 0.79
N TYR A 50 39.66 41.58 1.50
CA TYR A 50 39.35 42.96 1.83
C TYR A 50 40.32 43.59 2.85
N ASP A 51 40.67 42.83 3.90
CA ASP A 51 41.44 43.38 5.01
C ASP A 51 42.95 43.31 4.77
N ARG A 52 43.42 42.33 3.96
CA ARG A 52 44.86 42.10 3.79
C ARG A 52 45.35 42.32 2.34
N VAL A 53 44.71 41.64 1.38
CA VAL A 53 45.19 41.67 -0.01
C VAL A 53 45.04 43.06 -0.64
N LEU A 54 43.87 43.70 -0.49
CA LEU A 54 43.62 45.04 -1.03
C LEU A 54 44.47 46.12 -0.34
N ALA A 55 44.71 45.95 0.95
CA ALA A 55 45.57 46.87 1.71
C ALA A 55 47.04 46.73 1.31
N SER A 56 47.54 45.52 1.11
CA SER A 56 48.94 45.25 0.72
C SER A 56 49.21 45.33 -0.78
N ARG A 57 48.16 45.33 -1.63
CA ARG A 57 48.23 45.29 -3.11
C ARG A 57 49.06 44.11 -3.65
N SER A 58 49.16 43.00 -2.92
CA SER A 58 49.98 41.82 -3.30
C SER A 58 49.16 40.87 -4.18
N VAL A 59 49.57 40.74 -5.45
CA VAL A 59 48.98 39.77 -6.41
C VAL A 59 49.36 38.33 -6.04
N GLU A 60 50.55 38.13 -5.50
CA GLU A 60 51.08 36.82 -5.07
C GLU A 60 50.18 36.24 -3.96
N THR A 61 49.85 37.06 -2.97
CA THR A 61 48.93 36.66 -1.88
C THR A 61 47.55 36.32 -2.40
N LEU A 62 47.01 37.13 -3.35
CA LEU A 62 45.72 36.84 -3.97
C LEU A 62 45.71 35.50 -4.70
N THR A 63 46.76 35.26 -5.50
CA THR A 63 46.88 33.99 -6.26
C THR A 63 46.96 32.77 -5.33
N ALA A 64 47.77 32.85 -4.27
CA ALA A 64 47.91 31.75 -3.30
C ALA A 64 46.56 31.46 -2.59
N LEU A 65 45.86 32.51 -2.11
CA LEU A 65 44.56 32.39 -1.49
C LEU A 65 43.50 31.82 -2.44
N PHE A 66 43.51 32.27 -3.70
CA PHE A 66 42.56 31.81 -4.72
C PHE A 66 42.76 30.31 -5.03
N LEU A 67 44.02 29.87 -5.20
CA LEU A 67 44.33 28.46 -5.42
C LEU A 67 43.87 27.58 -4.22
N LEU A 68 44.08 28.07 -3.00
CA LEU A 68 43.60 27.39 -1.79
C LEU A 68 42.06 27.28 -1.78
N VAL A 69 41.37 28.36 -2.14
CA VAL A 69 39.90 28.37 -2.25
C VAL A 69 39.40 27.39 -3.29
N VAL A 70 40.01 27.37 -4.49
CA VAL A 70 39.69 26.38 -5.53
C VAL A 70 39.81 24.94 -5.00
N PHE A 71 40.92 24.63 -4.33
CA PHE A 71 41.15 23.30 -3.74
C PHE A 71 40.09 22.97 -2.70
N LEU A 72 39.77 23.88 -1.76
CA LEU A 72 38.78 23.67 -0.71
C LEU A 72 37.36 23.48 -1.25
N PHE A 73 36.95 24.26 -2.28
CA PHE A 73 35.65 24.10 -2.94
C PHE A 73 35.55 22.80 -3.75
N LEU A 74 36.64 22.38 -4.42
CA LEU A 74 36.67 21.05 -5.06
C LEU A 74 36.50 19.93 -4.02
N MET A 75 37.23 20.01 -2.90
CA MET A 75 37.09 19.07 -1.79
C MET A 75 35.68 19.08 -1.20
N MET A 76 35.09 20.26 -1.00
CA MET A 76 33.69 20.40 -0.57
C MET A 76 32.73 19.72 -1.54
N GLY A 77 32.91 19.92 -2.86
CA GLY A 77 32.08 19.29 -3.89
C GLY A 77 32.15 17.75 -3.85
N VAL A 78 33.35 17.20 -3.63
CA VAL A 78 33.54 15.73 -3.51
C VAL A 78 32.82 15.18 -2.25
N VAL A 79 32.97 15.87 -1.11
CA VAL A 79 32.32 15.47 0.15
C VAL A 79 30.78 15.59 0.03
N ASP A 80 30.28 16.66 -0.57
CA ASP A 80 28.85 16.85 -0.78
C ASP A 80 28.26 15.80 -1.73
N LEU A 81 28.98 15.44 -2.80
CA LEU A 81 28.61 14.33 -3.70
C LEU A 81 28.55 13.01 -2.95
N ALA A 82 29.54 12.72 -2.09
CA ALA A 82 29.55 11.52 -1.27
C ALA A 82 28.37 11.48 -0.31
N ARG A 83 28.06 12.59 0.37
CA ARG A 83 26.92 12.77 1.27
C ARG A 83 25.61 12.48 0.56
N ASN A 84 25.39 13.07 -0.62
CA ASN A 84 24.19 12.84 -1.42
C ASN A 84 24.05 11.38 -1.85
N ARG A 85 25.15 10.73 -2.29
CA ARG A 85 25.14 9.30 -2.66
C ARG A 85 24.80 8.39 -1.48
N ILE A 86 25.32 8.68 -0.30
CA ILE A 86 25.01 7.90 0.91
C ILE A 86 23.53 8.04 1.25
N THR A 87 22.98 9.24 1.19
CA THR A 87 21.56 9.50 1.47
C THR A 87 20.64 8.72 0.54
N GLN A 88 20.96 8.66 -0.77
CA GLN A 88 20.21 7.83 -1.73
C GLN A 88 20.31 6.33 -1.39
N ARG A 89 21.46 5.86 -0.95
CA ARG A 89 21.64 4.45 -0.52
C ARG A 89 20.87 4.12 0.76
N ILE A 90 20.76 5.07 1.70
CA ILE A 90 19.92 4.91 2.89
C ILE A 90 18.45 4.74 2.45
N ALA A 91 17.97 5.61 1.54
CA ALA A 91 16.62 5.55 1.01
C ALA A 91 16.32 4.21 0.31
N ALA A 92 17.26 3.72 -0.52
CA ALA A 92 17.14 2.44 -1.20
C ALA A 92 17.11 1.26 -0.21
N ARG A 93 18.01 1.22 0.79
CA ARG A 93 18.03 0.17 1.82
C ARG A 93 16.78 0.16 2.68
N PHE A 94 16.27 1.33 3.04
CA PHE A 94 15.01 1.44 3.78
C PHE A 94 13.83 0.86 2.99
N MET A 95 13.79 1.13 1.68
CA MET A 95 12.80 0.55 0.77
C MET A 95 12.91 -0.97 0.71
N ASP A 96 14.10 -1.49 0.40
CA ASP A 96 14.39 -2.91 0.26
C ASP A 96 13.98 -3.74 1.50
N GLN A 97 14.24 -3.21 2.70
CA GLN A 97 13.88 -3.87 3.96
C GLN A 97 12.38 -3.95 4.23
N LEU A 98 11.60 -3.00 3.72
CA LEU A 98 10.18 -2.86 4.06
C LEU A 98 9.24 -3.22 2.91
N GLU A 99 9.71 -3.19 1.66
CA GLU A 99 8.86 -3.36 0.48
C GLU A 99 8.08 -4.67 0.51
N GLY A 100 8.75 -5.81 0.71
CA GLY A 100 8.10 -7.12 0.79
C GLY A 100 7.13 -7.22 1.98
N ARG A 101 7.50 -6.64 3.12
CA ARG A 101 6.67 -6.63 4.32
C ARG A 101 5.42 -5.75 4.14
N VAL A 102 5.57 -4.56 3.55
CA VAL A 102 4.47 -3.64 3.26
C VAL A 102 3.55 -4.22 2.19
N PHE A 103 4.12 -4.83 1.15
CA PHE A 103 3.36 -5.50 0.10
C PHE A 103 2.47 -6.62 0.68
N THR A 104 3.03 -7.52 1.49
CA THR A 104 2.27 -8.60 2.12
C THR A 104 1.18 -8.07 3.06
N ALA A 105 1.50 -7.06 3.90
CA ALA A 105 0.53 -6.43 4.79
C ALA A 105 -0.62 -5.75 4.02
N ALA A 106 -0.29 -5.11 2.91
CA ALA A 106 -1.26 -4.40 2.08
C ALA A 106 -2.17 -5.37 1.30
N LEU A 107 -1.64 -6.50 0.82
CA LEU A 107 -2.46 -7.58 0.22
C LEU A 107 -3.47 -8.13 1.22
N ARG A 108 -3.06 -8.41 2.45
CA ARG A 108 -3.95 -8.90 3.51
C ARG A 108 -5.02 -7.88 3.91
N GLU A 109 -4.63 -6.63 4.07
CA GLU A 109 -5.60 -5.55 4.37
C GLU A 109 -6.62 -5.43 3.25
N GLY A 110 -6.20 -5.58 1.99
CA GLY A 110 -7.06 -5.58 0.82
C GLY A 110 -8.05 -6.74 0.82
N ALA A 111 -7.59 -7.95 1.06
CA ALA A 111 -8.42 -9.16 1.14
C ALA A 111 -9.48 -9.04 2.24
N VAL A 112 -9.10 -8.46 3.39
CA VAL A 112 -10.04 -8.22 4.50
C VAL A 112 -10.99 -7.06 4.21
N SER A 113 -10.56 -5.98 3.58
CA SER A 113 -11.40 -4.79 3.31
C SER A 113 -12.24 -4.89 2.04
N GLY A 114 -12.09 -5.94 1.24
CA GLY A 114 -12.80 -6.13 -0.03
C GLY A 114 -12.34 -5.18 -1.15
N ASN A 115 -11.21 -4.51 -0.98
CA ASN A 115 -10.68 -3.50 -1.92
C ASN A 115 -9.16 -3.67 -2.08
N GLU A 116 -8.77 -4.85 -2.57
CA GLU A 116 -7.37 -5.33 -2.61
C GLU A 116 -6.41 -4.40 -3.35
N ALA A 117 -6.78 -3.98 -4.55
CA ALA A 117 -5.92 -3.13 -5.38
C ALA A 117 -5.61 -1.78 -4.72
N MET A 118 -6.58 -1.22 -3.97
CA MET A 118 -6.42 0.09 -3.34
C MET A 118 -5.56 0.03 -2.08
N ALA A 119 -5.71 -1.00 -1.25
CA ALA A 119 -4.92 -1.15 -0.03
C ALA A 119 -3.44 -1.35 -0.38
N THR A 120 -3.14 -2.21 -1.36
CA THR A 120 -1.78 -2.48 -1.83
C THR A 120 -1.13 -1.24 -2.44
N ALA A 121 -1.83 -0.57 -3.36
CA ALA A 121 -1.32 0.64 -4.00
C ALA A 121 -1.13 1.82 -3.02
N SER A 122 -1.91 1.90 -1.93
CA SER A 122 -1.72 2.94 -0.92
C SER A 122 -0.51 2.67 -0.04
N GLY A 123 -0.31 1.43 0.41
CA GLY A 123 0.84 1.06 1.25
C GLY A 123 2.18 1.32 0.58
N LEU A 124 2.34 0.90 -0.68
CA LEU A 124 3.57 1.14 -1.44
C LEU A 124 3.80 2.64 -1.71
N ARG A 125 2.75 3.39 -2.07
CA ARG A 125 2.85 4.86 -2.24
C ARG A 125 3.26 5.59 -0.97
N ASP A 126 2.80 5.13 0.19
CA ASP A 126 3.20 5.68 1.47
C ASP A 126 4.67 5.39 1.76
N LEU A 127 5.15 4.19 1.43
CA LEU A 127 6.56 3.82 1.52
C LEU A 127 7.43 4.68 0.59
N ASP A 128 7.00 4.89 -0.68
CA ASP A 128 7.64 5.79 -1.63
C ASP A 128 7.74 7.23 -1.12
N SER A 129 6.72 7.71 -0.41
CA SER A 129 6.71 9.07 0.14
C SER A 129 7.78 9.24 1.21
N VAL A 130 7.98 8.22 2.06
CA VAL A 130 9.04 8.20 3.07
C VAL A 130 10.41 8.08 2.41
N GLN A 131 10.56 7.20 1.41
CA GLN A 131 11.80 7.03 0.66
C GLN A 131 12.24 8.34 -0.02
N ARG A 132 11.31 9.02 -0.72
CA ARG A 132 11.59 10.31 -1.37
C ARG A 132 12.07 11.36 -0.39
N PHE A 133 11.50 11.42 0.81
CA PHE A 133 11.97 12.33 1.84
C PHE A 133 13.38 11.97 2.30
N ILE A 134 13.68 10.69 2.56
CA ILE A 134 15.01 10.22 2.99
C ILE A 134 16.07 10.56 1.94
N GLY A 135 15.76 10.42 0.63
CA GLY A 135 16.66 10.73 -0.48
C GLY A 135 16.72 12.21 -0.86
N SER A 136 16.01 13.11 -0.18
CA SER A 136 15.85 14.49 -0.60
C SER A 136 16.89 15.44 0.02
N PRO A 137 17.15 16.60 -0.62
CA PRO A 137 17.94 17.67 -0.01
C PRO A 137 17.34 18.21 1.29
N VAL A 138 16.02 18.01 1.51
CA VAL A 138 15.34 18.44 2.73
C VAL A 138 15.83 17.67 3.96
N LEU A 139 16.13 16.37 3.82
CA LEU A 139 16.76 15.61 4.90
C LEU A 139 18.16 16.17 5.22
N LEU A 140 18.94 16.54 4.20
CA LEU A 140 20.27 17.11 4.41
C LEU A 140 20.18 18.46 5.14
N ALA A 141 19.17 19.28 4.85
CA ALA A 141 18.92 20.53 5.59
C ALA A 141 18.68 20.28 7.08
N ILE A 142 18.08 19.14 7.46
CA ILE A 142 17.92 18.75 8.88
C ILE A 142 19.28 18.47 9.53
N PHE A 143 20.23 17.85 8.81
CA PHE A 143 21.59 17.64 9.29
C PHE A 143 22.45 18.90 9.32
N ASP A 144 22.11 19.88 8.46
CA ASP A 144 22.82 21.16 8.41
C ASP A 144 22.26 22.16 9.44
N LEU A 145 21.03 22.01 9.92
CA LEU A 145 20.38 22.90 10.88
C LEU A 145 21.16 23.06 12.22
N PRO A 146 21.77 22.01 12.81
CA PRO A 146 22.57 22.15 14.03
C PRO A 146 23.80 23.06 13.87
N TRP A 147 24.25 23.35 12.65
CA TRP A 147 25.37 24.24 12.35
C TRP A 147 24.97 25.70 12.29
N ALA A 148 23.68 26.02 12.14
CA ALA A 148 23.18 27.39 12.10
C ALA A 148 23.60 28.22 13.34
N PRO A 149 23.50 27.71 14.60
CA PRO A 149 23.99 28.43 15.76
C PRO A 149 25.49 28.72 15.73
N LEU A 150 26.31 27.82 15.13
CA LEU A 150 27.76 28.03 14.99
C LEU A 150 28.06 29.22 14.04
N PHE A 151 27.37 29.28 12.89
CA PHE A 151 27.49 30.42 11.97
C PHE A 151 27.02 31.71 12.63
N LEU A 152 25.91 31.67 13.42
CA LEU A 152 25.46 32.86 14.15
C LEU A 152 26.48 33.27 15.22
N ALA A 153 27.05 32.33 15.97
CA ALA A 153 28.12 32.62 16.94
C ALA A 153 29.32 33.29 16.28
N ALA A 154 29.73 32.80 15.09
CA ALA A 154 30.79 33.44 14.32
C ALA A 154 30.45 34.89 13.91
N VAL A 155 29.18 35.21 13.57
CA VAL A 155 28.74 36.57 13.33
C VAL A 155 28.81 37.43 14.60
N TYR A 156 28.44 36.90 15.77
CA TYR A 156 28.59 37.60 17.06
C TYR A 156 30.04 37.90 17.42
N MET A 157 30.99 37.04 17.00
CA MET A 157 32.43 37.32 17.20
C MET A 157 32.93 38.50 16.42
N PHE A 158 32.34 38.88 15.27
CA PHE A 158 32.67 40.10 14.56
C PHE A 158 32.13 41.34 15.24
N HIS A 159 30.82 41.31 15.58
CA HIS A 159 30.20 42.41 16.35
C HIS A 159 28.83 42.02 16.90
N PRO A 160 28.49 42.32 18.18
CA PRO A 160 27.22 41.95 18.81
C PRO A 160 25.99 42.46 18.04
N LEU A 161 26.01 43.66 17.50
CA LEU A 161 24.90 44.23 16.75
C LEU A 161 24.58 43.40 15.50
N LEU A 162 25.60 42.96 14.76
CA LEU A 162 25.41 42.09 13.59
C LEU A 162 24.82 40.73 13.99
N GLY A 163 25.28 40.17 15.12
CA GLY A 163 24.74 38.95 15.71
C GLY A 163 23.26 39.10 16.08
N VAL A 164 22.87 40.20 16.69
CA VAL A 164 21.48 40.50 17.05
C VAL A 164 20.58 40.59 15.81
N VAL A 165 21.01 41.34 14.78
CA VAL A 165 20.27 41.46 13.50
C VAL A 165 20.08 40.10 12.85
N ALA A 166 21.13 39.29 12.78
CA ALA A 166 21.07 37.94 12.22
C ALA A 166 20.13 37.02 13.02
N THR A 167 20.16 37.10 14.36
CA THR A 167 19.33 36.29 15.24
C THR A 167 17.85 36.68 15.14
N ILE A 168 17.51 37.99 15.12
CA ILE A 168 16.13 38.45 14.92
C ILE A 168 15.63 38.01 13.55
N GLY A 169 16.44 38.15 12.50
CA GLY A 169 16.10 37.66 11.17
C GLY A 169 15.85 36.16 11.12
N GLY A 170 16.70 35.36 11.79
CA GLY A 170 16.53 33.91 11.94
C GLY A 170 15.24 33.56 12.66
N LEU A 171 14.92 34.28 13.75
CA LEU A 171 13.68 34.05 14.51
C LEU A 171 12.43 34.31 13.66
N ILE A 172 12.43 35.40 12.87
CA ILE A 172 11.33 35.71 11.94
C ILE A 172 11.14 34.58 10.93
N LEU A 173 12.22 34.04 10.34
CA LEU A 173 12.13 32.90 9.42
C LEU A 173 11.63 31.61 10.09
N ILE A 174 12.02 31.36 11.33
CA ILE A 174 11.50 30.20 12.12
C ILE A 174 10.00 30.38 12.37
N VAL A 175 9.56 31.53 12.80
CA VAL A 175 8.12 31.84 12.99
C VAL A 175 7.36 31.67 11.68
N THR A 176 7.92 32.18 10.56
CA THR A 176 7.35 32.00 9.21
C THR A 176 7.21 30.52 8.86
N THR A 177 8.21 29.69 9.18
CA THR A 177 8.19 28.23 8.94
C THR A 177 7.07 27.55 9.74
N ILE A 178 6.95 27.90 11.02
CA ILE A 178 5.91 27.34 11.90
C ILE A 178 4.51 27.74 11.40
N THR A 179 4.34 29.01 11.02
CA THR A 179 3.07 29.53 10.48
C THR A 179 2.70 28.84 9.16
N ASN A 180 3.67 28.69 8.25
CA ASN A 180 3.49 27.92 7.01
C ASN A 180 2.99 26.49 7.32
N ARG A 181 3.64 25.80 8.26
CA ARG A 181 3.24 24.47 8.70
C ARG A 181 1.78 24.42 9.17
N MET A 182 1.38 25.37 9.99
CA MET A 182 0.02 25.41 10.56
C MET A 182 -1.02 25.70 9.47
N MET A 183 -0.74 26.64 8.57
CA MET A 183 -1.69 27.06 7.54
C MET A 183 -1.75 26.10 6.34
N SER A 184 -0.64 25.48 5.93
CA SER A 184 -0.59 24.58 4.77
C SER A 184 -1.08 23.18 5.05
N LYS A 185 -1.12 22.73 6.31
CA LYS A 185 -1.42 21.33 6.68
C LYS A 185 -2.81 20.90 6.22
N ALA A 186 -3.86 21.63 6.58
CA ALA A 186 -5.24 21.24 6.27
C ALA A 186 -5.54 21.28 4.76
N PRO A 187 -5.17 22.35 4.01
CA PRO A 187 -5.36 22.38 2.56
C PRO A 187 -4.64 21.25 1.83
N LEU A 188 -3.40 20.94 2.19
CA LEU A 188 -2.62 19.87 1.54
C LEU A 188 -3.21 18.48 1.83
N GLN A 189 -3.67 18.22 3.06
CA GLN A 189 -4.34 16.97 3.41
C GLN A 189 -5.66 16.82 2.66
N ASN A 190 -6.49 17.87 2.61
CA ASN A 190 -7.75 17.86 1.88
C ASN A 190 -7.53 17.65 0.38
N ALA A 191 -6.51 18.28 -0.20
CA ALA A 191 -6.12 18.09 -1.59
C ALA A 191 -5.72 16.63 -1.87
N SER A 192 -4.94 16.01 -0.99
CA SER A 192 -4.53 14.60 -1.12
C SER A 192 -5.73 13.65 -1.06
N ILE A 193 -6.67 13.88 -0.13
CA ILE A 193 -7.89 13.07 0.01
C ILE A 193 -8.78 13.22 -1.24
N ALA A 194 -9.03 14.44 -1.67
CA ALA A 194 -9.87 14.73 -2.85
C ALA A 194 -9.25 14.18 -4.14
N ALA A 195 -7.93 14.32 -4.30
CA ALA A 195 -7.20 13.74 -5.44
C ALA A 195 -7.31 12.20 -5.46
N GLY A 196 -7.19 11.57 -4.29
CA GLY A 196 -7.39 10.12 -4.15
C GLY A 196 -8.82 9.68 -4.50
N GLN A 197 -9.84 10.47 -4.17
CA GLN A 197 -11.23 10.18 -4.54
C GLN A 197 -11.44 10.32 -6.06
N ALA A 198 -10.94 11.39 -6.68
CA ALA A 198 -11.04 11.60 -8.11
C ALA A 198 -10.31 10.51 -8.91
N GLN A 199 -9.16 10.06 -8.42
CA GLN A 199 -8.41 8.96 -9.03
C GLN A 199 -9.18 7.64 -8.97
N ARG A 200 -9.73 7.28 -7.80
CA ARG A 200 -10.56 6.07 -7.65
C ARG A 200 -11.76 6.05 -8.59
N MET A 201 -12.40 7.21 -8.74
CA MET A 201 -13.53 7.35 -9.66
C MET A 201 -13.11 7.14 -11.12
N ALA A 202 -11.92 7.66 -11.50
CA ALA A 202 -11.36 7.47 -12.84
C ALA A 202 -11.04 5.99 -13.11
N ASP A 203 -10.41 5.30 -12.13
CA ASP A 203 -10.06 3.89 -12.24
C ASP A 203 -11.33 3.03 -12.39
N LEU A 204 -12.35 3.24 -11.55
CA LEU A 204 -13.63 2.56 -11.65
C LEU A 204 -14.30 2.78 -13.02
N TYR A 205 -14.31 4.00 -13.52
CA TYR A 205 -14.93 4.31 -14.81
C TYR A 205 -14.15 3.73 -15.98
N ARG A 206 -12.84 3.59 -15.86
CA ARG A 206 -12.01 2.91 -16.87
C ARG A 206 -12.31 1.42 -16.90
N ASP A 207 -12.40 0.79 -15.74
CA ASP A 207 -12.65 -0.65 -15.63
C ASP A 207 -14.05 -1.03 -16.14
N GLU A 208 -15.03 -0.14 -15.95
CA GLU A 208 -16.42 -0.29 -16.44
C GLU A 208 -16.68 0.43 -17.78
N GLY A 209 -15.64 0.67 -18.57
CA GLY A 209 -15.71 1.48 -19.81
C GLY A 209 -16.69 0.95 -20.85
N GLU A 210 -16.84 -0.37 -20.97
CA GLU A 210 -17.80 -1.02 -21.88
C GLU A 210 -19.24 -0.70 -21.47
N VAL A 211 -19.58 -0.87 -20.19
CA VAL A 211 -20.92 -0.58 -19.65
C VAL A 211 -21.26 0.91 -19.80
N ILE A 212 -20.30 1.80 -19.46
CA ILE A 212 -20.46 3.25 -19.61
C ILE A 212 -20.74 3.63 -21.07
N SER A 213 -20.05 2.98 -22.01
CA SER A 213 -20.22 3.24 -23.43
C SER A 213 -21.55 2.69 -23.95
N ALA A 214 -21.91 1.46 -23.59
CA ALA A 214 -23.13 0.79 -24.02
C ALA A 214 -24.40 1.51 -23.51
N LEU A 215 -24.36 2.01 -22.27
CA LEU A 215 -25.48 2.72 -21.66
C LEU A 215 -25.48 4.24 -21.94
N GLY A 216 -24.56 4.76 -22.76
CA GLY A 216 -24.50 6.18 -23.09
C GLY A 216 -24.16 7.10 -21.90
N MET A 217 -23.47 6.58 -20.87
CA MET A 217 -23.21 7.29 -19.62
C MET A 217 -21.97 8.21 -19.67
N ARG A 218 -21.26 8.33 -20.81
CA ARG A 218 -19.99 9.09 -20.92
C ARG A 218 -20.10 10.51 -20.41
N GLY A 219 -21.17 11.24 -20.76
CA GLY A 219 -21.38 12.62 -20.32
C GLY A 219 -21.61 12.73 -18.81
N ALA A 220 -22.42 11.83 -18.24
CA ALA A 220 -22.74 11.82 -16.82
C ALA A 220 -21.51 11.44 -15.96
N THR A 221 -20.75 10.42 -16.36
CA THR A 221 -19.52 9.99 -15.67
C THR A 221 -18.44 11.07 -15.73
N TYR A 222 -18.26 11.70 -16.91
CA TYR A 222 -17.32 12.82 -17.05
C TYR A 222 -17.70 14.00 -16.15
N THR A 223 -18.97 14.37 -16.09
CA THR A 223 -19.45 15.48 -15.25
C THR A 223 -19.19 15.20 -13.76
N ARG A 224 -19.46 13.99 -13.30
CA ARG A 224 -19.20 13.57 -11.90
C ARG A 224 -17.71 13.55 -11.58
N TRP A 225 -16.90 12.94 -12.44
CA TRP A 225 -15.45 12.92 -12.27
C TRP A 225 -14.85 14.33 -12.29
N ARG A 226 -15.29 15.18 -13.24
CA ARG A 226 -14.81 16.56 -13.35
C ARG A 226 -15.11 17.36 -12.10
N LYS A 227 -16.29 17.17 -11.48
CA LYS A 227 -16.61 17.82 -10.20
C LYS A 227 -15.64 17.42 -9.10
N ALA A 228 -15.40 16.13 -8.92
CA ALA A 228 -14.43 15.64 -7.94
C ALA A 228 -13.00 16.10 -8.26
N ARG A 229 -12.63 16.12 -9.54
CA ARG A 229 -11.32 16.60 -10.00
C ARG A 229 -11.12 18.10 -9.76
N ASN A 230 -12.14 18.90 -10.04
CA ASN A 230 -12.10 20.35 -9.79
C ASN A 230 -11.97 20.65 -8.29
N GLU A 231 -12.71 19.94 -7.43
CA GLU A 231 -12.58 20.08 -5.98
C GLU A 231 -11.16 19.75 -5.51
N ALA A 232 -10.59 18.65 -6.02
CA ALA A 232 -9.20 18.28 -5.73
C ALA A 232 -8.22 19.36 -6.20
N GLN A 233 -8.43 19.91 -7.38
CA GLN A 233 -7.57 20.95 -7.95
C GLN A 233 -7.69 22.27 -7.17
N GLU A 234 -8.90 22.68 -6.78
CA GLU A 234 -9.13 23.87 -5.97
C GLU A 234 -8.40 23.80 -4.62
N GLN A 235 -8.52 22.65 -3.93
CA GLN A 235 -7.80 22.42 -2.67
C GLN A 235 -6.28 22.39 -2.87
N ALA A 236 -5.80 21.82 -3.97
CA ALA A 236 -4.38 21.79 -4.30
C ALA A 236 -3.84 23.20 -4.57
N VAL A 237 -4.56 24.03 -5.34
CA VAL A 237 -4.20 25.42 -5.62
C VAL A 237 -4.19 26.22 -4.32
N LYS A 238 -5.22 26.13 -3.47
CA LYS A 238 -5.24 26.80 -2.17
C LYS A 238 -4.03 26.43 -1.31
N GLY A 239 -3.67 25.14 -1.27
CA GLY A 239 -2.50 24.68 -0.54
C GLY A 239 -1.17 25.18 -1.13
N ALA A 240 -1.08 25.20 -2.45
CA ALA A 240 0.09 25.71 -3.18
C ALA A 240 0.25 27.23 -3.00
N ASP A 241 -0.83 28.00 -3.07
CA ASP A 241 -0.80 29.47 -2.89
C ASP A 241 -0.32 29.84 -1.49
N VAL A 242 -0.82 29.16 -0.45
CA VAL A 242 -0.35 29.39 0.91
C VAL A 242 1.14 29.06 1.03
N SER A 243 1.56 27.88 0.56
CA SER A 243 2.97 27.46 0.67
C SER A 243 3.91 28.32 -0.17
N SER A 244 3.51 28.71 -1.39
CA SER A 244 4.31 29.55 -2.26
C SER A 244 4.46 30.97 -1.70
N GLY A 245 3.40 31.52 -1.11
CA GLY A 245 3.44 32.82 -0.45
C GLY A 245 4.50 32.87 0.66
N PHE A 246 4.53 31.87 1.53
CA PHE A 246 5.56 31.76 2.57
C PHE A 246 6.97 31.54 2.00
N THR A 247 7.10 30.76 0.93
CA THR A 247 8.39 30.54 0.27
C THR A 247 8.95 31.82 -0.35
N VAL A 248 8.09 32.56 -1.06
CA VAL A 248 8.47 33.85 -1.65
C VAL A 248 8.83 34.87 -0.57
N PHE A 249 8.00 34.97 0.49
CA PHE A 249 8.30 35.82 1.64
C PHE A 249 9.66 35.49 2.25
N SER A 250 9.90 34.21 2.57
CA SER A 250 11.17 33.78 3.18
C SER A 250 12.38 34.12 2.33
N ARG A 251 12.29 33.91 1.01
CA ARG A 251 13.36 34.25 0.06
C ARG A 251 13.61 35.76 -0.01
N SER A 252 12.55 36.56 -0.17
CA SER A 252 12.63 38.02 -0.25
C SER A 252 13.14 38.62 1.06
N PHE A 253 12.65 38.12 2.19
CA PHE A 253 13.08 38.55 3.51
C PHE A 253 14.56 38.23 3.76
N ARG A 254 15.05 37.07 3.34
CA ARG A 254 16.49 36.73 3.43
C ARG A 254 17.36 37.66 2.63
N LEU A 255 16.93 38.02 1.40
CA LEU A 255 17.66 39.01 0.57
C LEU A 255 17.65 40.41 1.21
N PHE A 256 16.51 40.82 1.76
CA PHE A 256 16.40 42.06 2.53
C PHE A 256 17.34 42.02 3.76
N LEU A 257 17.33 40.93 4.51
CA LEU A 257 18.16 40.78 5.70
C LEU A 257 19.65 40.79 5.36
N GLN A 258 20.03 40.23 4.21
CA GLN A 258 21.41 40.32 3.71
C GLN A 258 21.82 41.77 3.41
N SER A 259 20.93 42.56 2.81
CA SER A 259 21.15 43.97 2.57
C SER A 259 21.18 44.79 3.88
N ALA A 260 20.32 44.47 4.82
CA ALA A 260 20.29 45.08 6.16
C ALA A 260 21.58 44.79 6.95
N MET A 261 22.10 43.56 6.84
CA MET A 261 23.39 43.19 7.43
C MET A 261 24.55 44.00 6.85
N LEU A 262 24.56 44.19 5.51
CA LEU A 262 25.57 45.05 4.86
C LEU A 262 25.44 46.50 5.29
N ALA A 263 24.23 47.05 5.38
CA ALA A 263 23.98 48.41 5.86
C ALA A 263 24.42 48.62 7.32
N ALA A 264 24.06 47.66 8.21
CA ALA A 264 24.51 47.72 9.60
C ALA A 264 26.03 47.56 9.72
N GLY A 265 26.63 46.68 8.91
CA GLY A 265 28.07 46.50 8.84
C GLY A 265 28.78 47.74 8.33
N ALA A 266 28.27 48.42 7.28
CA ALA A 266 28.82 49.67 6.77
C ALA A 266 28.77 50.80 7.82
N TYR A 267 27.66 50.88 8.59
CA TYR A 267 27.56 51.84 9.69
C TYR A 267 28.65 51.60 10.76
N LEU A 268 28.94 50.32 11.09
CA LEU A 268 30.00 49.99 12.04
C LEU A 268 31.41 50.22 11.47
N VAL A 269 31.60 50.00 10.16
CA VAL A 269 32.87 50.33 9.48
C VAL A 269 33.14 51.85 9.53
N LEU A 270 32.13 52.68 9.30
CA LEU A 270 32.26 54.14 9.42
C LEU A 270 32.62 54.58 10.84
N ARG A 271 32.23 53.78 11.85
CA ARG A 271 32.62 54.00 13.26
C ARG A 271 33.94 53.35 13.62
N GLN A 272 34.60 52.70 12.68
CA GLN A 272 35.85 51.94 12.91
C GLN A 272 35.76 50.81 13.94
N GLU A 273 34.56 50.28 14.16
CA GLU A 273 34.30 49.18 15.08
C GLU A 273 34.47 47.79 14.42
N VAL A 274 34.36 47.75 13.08
CA VAL A 274 34.44 46.51 12.26
C VAL A 274 35.23 46.82 10.97
N THR A 275 35.93 45.79 10.45
CA THR A 275 36.62 45.93 9.15
C THR A 275 35.68 45.70 7.96
N PRO A 276 35.97 46.26 6.75
CA PRO A 276 35.20 45.96 5.55
C PRO A 276 35.10 44.47 5.21
N GLY A 277 36.16 43.70 5.45
CA GLY A 277 36.16 42.28 5.27
C GLY A 277 35.19 41.54 6.21
N ALA A 278 35.14 41.94 7.49
CA ALA A 278 34.23 41.38 8.48
C ALA A 278 32.76 41.71 8.18
N MET A 279 32.47 42.91 7.64
CA MET A 279 31.13 43.28 7.17
C MET A 279 30.63 42.33 6.09
N ILE A 280 31.45 42.00 5.09
CA ILE A 280 31.06 41.09 3.99
C ILE A 280 30.97 39.66 4.49
N ALA A 281 31.97 39.22 5.26
CA ALA A 281 32.01 37.85 5.84
C ALA A 281 30.77 37.56 6.71
N SER A 282 30.36 38.52 7.57
CA SER A 282 29.17 38.38 8.42
C SER A 282 27.88 38.24 7.62
N SER A 283 27.73 39.01 6.52
CA SER A 283 26.56 38.90 5.63
C SER A 283 26.46 37.54 4.93
N ILE A 284 27.60 37.00 4.46
CA ILE A 284 27.66 35.66 3.85
C ILE A 284 27.37 34.54 4.91
N MET A 285 27.96 34.67 6.11
CA MET A 285 27.74 33.68 7.19
C MET A 285 26.28 33.65 7.66
N MET A 286 25.63 34.80 7.79
CA MET A 286 24.21 34.88 8.07
C MET A 286 23.40 34.12 7.00
N GLY A 287 23.68 34.35 5.70
CA GLY A 287 23.01 33.62 4.61
C GLY A 287 23.18 32.13 4.71
N ARG A 288 24.36 31.63 5.15
CA ARG A 288 24.62 30.20 5.38
C ARG A 288 23.87 29.66 6.60
N ALA A 289 23.79 30.44 7.68
CA ALA A 289 23.04 30.03 8.88
C ALA A 289 21.54 29.83 8.59
N LEU A 290 20.98 30.66 7.69
CA LEU A 290 19.55 30.64 7.39
C LEU A 290 19.15 29.70 6.24
N ALA A 291 20.09 29.25 5.40
CA ALA A 291 19.82 28.39 4.24
C ALA A 291 19.10 27.08 4.60
N PRO A 292 19.45 26.33 5.66
CA PRO A 292 18.72 25.11 6.04
C PRO A 292 17.26 25.37 6.41
N VAL A 293 16.97 26.51 7.08
CA VAL A 293 15.60 26.90 7.43
C VAL A 293 14.77 27.14 6.17
N GLU A 294 15.32 27.88 5.20
CA GLU A 294 14.66 28.16 3.92
C GLU A 294 14.37 26.87 3.13
N GLN A 295 15.32 25.93 3.10
CA GLN A 295 15.12 24.62 2.45
C GLN A 295 13.99 23.82 3.11
N LEU A 296 13.87 23.87 4.43
CA LEU A 296 12.77 23.22 5.15
C LEU A 296 11.42 23.88 4.84
N VAL A 297 11.36 25.22 4.71
CA VAL A 297 10.14 25.93 4.30
C VAL A 297 9.70 25.47 2.91
N GLY A 298 10.61 25.51 1.94
CA GLY A 298 10.32 25.12 0.56
C GLY A 298 9.99 23.64 0.38
N GLY A 299 10.60 22.77 1.21
CA GLY A 299 10.40 21.31 1.18
C GLY A 299 9.31 20.80 2.12
N TRP A 300 8.54 21.69 2.78
CA TRP A 300 7.61 21.30 3.83
C TRP A 300 6.56 20.27 3.39
N ALA A 301 6.04 20.39 2.18
CA ALA A 301 5.07 19.45 1.61
C ALA A 301 5.63 18.01 1.56
N LEU A 302 6.91 17.85 1.25
CA LEU A 302 7.59 16.56 1.23
C LEU A 302 7.73 15.97 2.64
N VAL A 303 8.09 16.80 3.63
CA VAL A 303 8.15 16.40 5.05
C VAL A 303 6.79 15.90 5.52
N GLN A 304 5.73 16.64 5.18
CA GLN A 304 4.36 16.30 5.58
C GLN A 304 3.89 15.00 4.90
N ALA A 305 4.13 14.83 3.60
CA ALA A 305 3.79 13.61 2.88
C ALA A 305 4.49 12.38 3.50
N ALA A 306 5.76 12.52 3.86
CA ALA A 306 6.51 11.46 4.53
C ALA A 306 5.99 11.16 5.94
N GLN A 307 5.62 12.18 6.74
CA GLN A 307 5.03 11.98 8.06
C GLN A 307 3.67 11.27 7.97
N ASP A 308 2.80 11.72 7.06
CA ASP A 308 1.48 11.10 6.86
C ASP A 308 1.62 9.67 6.32
N GLY A 309 2.58 9.42 5.41
CA GLY A 309 2.94 8.08 4.93
C GLY A 309 3.44 7.18 6.04
N TRP A 310 4.37 7.67 6.87
CA TRP A 310 4.88 6.94 8.04
C TRP A 310 3.76 6.54 9.01
N ASP A 311 2.85 7.45 9.32
CA ASP A 311 1.73 7.20 10.23
C ASP A 311 0.73 6.17 9.64
N ARG A 312 0.50 6.19 8.31
CA ARG A 312 -0.35 5.19 7.65
C ARG A 312 0.32 3.83 7.59
N LEU A 313 1.60 3.77 7.25
CA LEU A 313 2.40 2.54 7.30
C LEU A 313 2.43 1.93 8.70
N ALA A 314 2.66 2.74 9.74
CA ALA A 314 2.66 2.26 11.11
C ALA A 314 1.31 1.63 11.51
N ARG A 315 0.19 2.21 11.05
CA ARG A 315 -1.15 1.64 11.26
C ARG A 315 -1.37 0.35 10.48
N LEU A 316 -0.97 0.32 9.20
CA LEU A 316 -1.06 -0.87 8.36
C LEU A 316 -0.29 -2.05 8.97
N LEU A 317 0.97 -1.85 9.30
CA LEU A 317 1.85 -2.87 9.89
C LEU A 317 1.38 -3.33 11.28
N SER A 318 0.71 -2.46 12.04
CA SER A 318 0.14 -2.83 13.33
C SER A 318 -1.14 -3.65 13.23
N ARG A 319 -1.96 -3.40 12.19
CA ARG A 319 -3.18 -4.18 11.94
C ARG A 319 -2.87 -5.55 11.34
N GLN A 320 -1.82 -5.61 10.56
CA GLN A 320 -1.37 -6.81 9.88
C GLN A 320 -0.01 -7.23 10.44
N PRO A 321 0.06 -7.99 11.55
CA PRO A 321 1.32 -8.44 12.13
C PRO A 321 2.09 -9.34 11.13
N PRO A 322 3.42 -9.44 11.26
CA PRO A 322 4.21 -10.35 10.45
C PRO A 322 3.75 -11.80 10.67
N ASP A 323 3.97 -12.64 9.67
CA ASP A 323 3.73 -14.06 9.81
C ASP A 323 4.53 -14.62 10.98
N ARG A 324 3.88 -15.49 11.74
CA ARG A 324 4.58 -16.27 12.77
C ARG A 324 5.36 -17.39 12.08
N ASP A 325 6.55 -17.66 12.54
CA ASP A 325 7.27 -18.86 12.17
C ASP A 325 6.50 -20.07 12.76
N LEU A 326 5.63 -20.64 11.93
CA LEU A 326 4.85 -21.82 12.30
C LEU A 326 5.65 -23.07 11.99
N THR A 327 5.61 -24.04 12.89
CA THR A 327 6.17 -25.36 12.64
C THR A 327 5.46 -26.01 11.45
N PRO A 328 6.18 -26.47 10.42
CA PRO A 328 5.57 -27.13 9.27
C PRO A 328 4.75 -28.33 9.71
N LEU A 329 3.45 -28.33 9.38
CA LEU A 329 2.57 -29.45 9.61
C LEU A 329 2.65 -30.42 8.41
N PRO A 330 2.56 -31.74 8.64
CA PRO A 330 2.46 -32.70 7.55
C PRO A 330 1.18 -32.47 6.74
N ARG A 331 1.15 -32.95 5.49
CA ARG A 331 -0.06 -32.86 4.65
C ARG A 331 -1.24 -33.53 5.38
N PRO A 332 -2.31 -32.76 5.68
CA PRO A 332 -3.44 -33.31 6.43
C PRO A 332 -4.30 -34.24 5.57
N GLN A 333 -5.04 -35.12 6.23
CA GLN A 333 -6.16 -35.81 5.59
C GLN A 333 -7.30 -34.83 5.34
N ALA A 334 -8.13 -35.08 4.35
CA ALA A 334 -9.27 -34.23 3.97
C ALA A 334 -10.46 -34.36 4.93
N HIS A 335 -10.20 -34.45 6.23
CA HIS A 335 -11.24 -34.41 7.27
C HIS A 335 -11.48 -32.95 7.65
N ILE A 336 -12.63 -32.40 7.28
CA ILE A 336 -13.01 -31.01 7.56
C ILE A 336 -14.05 -31.05 8.69
N ASP A 337 -13.74 -30.36 9.79
CA ASP A 337 -14.63 -30.23 10.95
C ASP A 337 -14.88 -28.75 11.24
N VAL A 338 -16.13 -28.32 11.10
CA VAL A 338 -16.58 -26.95 11.33
C VAL A 338 -17.52 -26.94 12.52
N ARG A 339 -17.17 -26.17 13.57
CA ARG A 339 -17.93 -26.12 14.82
C ARG A 339 -18.34 -24.71 15.15
N GLN A 340 -19.65 -24.49 15.29
CA GLN A 340 -20.27 -23.24 15.74
C GLN A 340 -19.70 -22.00 15.01
N LEU A 341 -19.43 -22.15 13.71
CA LEU A 341 -18.78 -21.12 12.91
C LEU A 341 -19.66 -19.89 12.79
N SER A 342 -19.11 -18.75 13.19
CA SER A 342 -19.68 -17.43 12.92
C SER A 342 -18.67 -16.54 12.21
N VAL A 343 -19.13 -15.86 11.15
CA VAL A 343 -18.28 -15.03 10.29
C VAL A 343 -18.93 -13.66 10.11
N ILE A 344 -18.15 -12.62 10.39
CA ILE A 344 -18.51 -11.22 10.14
C ILE A 344 -17.75 -10.78 8.89
N PRO A 345 -18.44 -10.47 7.78
CA PRO A 345 -17.78 -9.97 6.59
C PRO A 345 -17.04 -8.66 6.88
N PRO A 346 -15.92 -8.41 6.23
CA PRO A 346 -15.19 -7.16 6.35
C PRO A 346 -16.07 -5.93 6.09
N GLY A 347 -15.92 -4.90 6.94
CA GLY A 347 -16.72 -3.68 6.85
C GLY A 347 -18.16 -3.79 7.35
N GLN A 348 -18.58 -4.94 7.85
CA GLN A 348 -19.89 -5.14 8.50
C GLN A 348 -19.75 -5.29 10.02
N ASN A 349 -20.82 -4.96 10.74
CA ASN A 349 -20.88 -5.10 12.20
C ASN A 349 -21.70 -6.32 12.65
N ALA A 350 -22.33 -7.04 11.72
CA ALA A 350 -23.17 -8.18 12.00
C ALA A 350 -22.65 -9.45 11.33
N ALA A 351 -22.78 -10.59 12.02
CA ALA A 351 -22.40 -11.88 11.47
C ALA A 351 -23.38 -12.31 10.38
N THR A 352 -22.84 -12.55 9.18
CA THR A 352 -23.60 -13.11 8.04
C THR A 352 -23.73 -14.62 8.14
N VAL A 353 -22.76 -15.32 8.72
CA VAL A 353 -22.84 -16.75 9.06
C VAL A 353 -22.83 -16.87 10.57
N ARG A 354 -23.76 -17.68 11.13
CA ARG A 354 -23.99 -17.77 12.57
C ARG A 354 -24.16 -19.21 13.03
N GLY A 355 -23.22 -19.69 13.86
CA GLY A 355 -23.31 -20.99 14.54
C GLY A 355 -23.37 -22.20 13.62
N VAL A 356 -22.82 -22.13 12.41
CA VAL A 356 -22.87 -23.21 11.44
C VAL A 356 -21.90 -24.32 11.86
N SER A 357 -22.38 -25.58 11.87
CA SER A 357 -21.59 -26.77 12.21
C SER A 357 -21.86 -27.88 11.21
N PHE A 358 -20.79 -28.53 10.71
CA PHE A 358 -20.82 -29.69 9.85
C PHE A 358 -19.47 -30.40 9.86
N ALA A 359 -19.46 -31.65 9.42
CA ALA A 359 -18.24 -32.42 9.22
C ALA A 359 -18.25 -33.07 7.82
N LEU A 360 -17.07 -33.21 7.22
CA LEU A 360 -16.87 -33.84 5.91
C LEU A 360 -15.68 -34.78 6.00
N ALA A 361 -15.89 -36.03 5.61
CA ALA A 361 -14.84 -37.04 5.60
C ALA A 361 -14.04 -37.02 4.28
N PRO A 362 -12.82 -37.62 4.26
CA PRO A 362 -12.05 -37.80 3.04
C PRO A 362 -12.85 -38.51 1.94
N GLY A 363 -12.74 -38.03 0.70
CA GLY A 363 -13.46 -38.61 -0.45
C GLY A 363 -14.94 -38.22 -0.56
N GLN A 364 -15.45 -37.36 0.30
CA GLN A 364 -16.84 -36.88 0.25
C GLN A 364 -16.97 -35.51 -0.40
N ALA A 365 -18.10 -35.28 -1.05
CA ALA A 365 -18.53 -33.99 -1.51
C ALA A 365 -19.78 -33.48 -0.79
N MET A 366 -19.83 -32.21 -0.47
CA MET A 366 -20.96 -31.54 0.17
C MET A 366 -21.45 -30.39 -0.69
N GLY A 367 -22.76 -30.38 -0.98
CA GLY A 367 -23.44 -29.25 -1.56
C GLY A 367 -23.92 -28.28 -0.48
N VAL A 368 -23.71 -26.97 -0.68
CA VAL A 368 -24.26 -25.91 0.17
C VAL A 368 -25.28 -25.15 -0.63
N ILE A 369 -26.55 -25.24 -0.24
CA ILE A 369 -27.67 -24.58 -0.93
C ILE A 369 -28.39 -23.60 -0.02
N GLY A 370 -29.09 -22.65 -0.62
CA GLY A 370 -29.88 -21.64 0.07
C GLY A 370 -30.17 -20.45 -0.83
N PRO A 371 -31.09 -19.57 -0.44
CA PRO A 371 -31.41 -18.37 -1.22
C PRO A 371 -30.20 -17.45 -1.37
N SER A 372 -30.33 -16.45 -2.27
CA SER A 372 -29.32 -15.38 -2.37
C SER A 372 -29.24 -14.64 -1.03
N GLY A 373 -28.04 -14.27 -0.60
CA GLY A 373 -27.82 -13.64 0.71
C GLY A 373 -27.81 -14.61 1.91
N ALA A 374 -27.99 -15.93 1.72
CA ALA A 374 -27.94 -16.90 2.83
C ALA A 374 -26.55 -17.08 3.47
N GLY A 375 -25.51 -16.46 2.95
CA GLY A 375 -24.15 -16.53 3.52
C GLY A 375 -23.25 -17.59 2.89
N LYS A 376 -23.61 -18.19 1.74
CA LYS A 376 -22.83 -19.27 1.08
C LYS A 376 -21.41 -18.80 0.70
N THR A 377 -21.27 -17.68 -0.01
CA THR A 377 -19.96 -17.12 -0.37
C THR A 377 -19.16 -16.68 0.86
N THR A 378 -19.84 -16.20 1.91
CA THR A 378 -19.19 -15.88 3.21
C THR A 378 -18.61 -17.15 3.85
N LEU A 379 -19.36 -18.26 3.82
CA LEU A 379 -18.88 -19.56 4.28
C LEU A 379 -17.68 -20.04 3.44
N ALA A 380 -17.77 -19.93 2.09
CA ALA A 380 -16.66 -20.29 1.20
C ALA A 380 -15.38 -19.55 1.55
N ARG A 381 -15.47 -18.21 1.71
CA ARG A 381 -14.31 -17.37 2.05
C ARG A 381 -13.71 -17.67 3.43
N ALA A 382 -14.53 -18.06 4.40
CA ALA A 382 -14.03 -18.52 5.70
C ALA A 382 -13.34 -19.89 5.60
N LEU A 383 -13.89 -20.83 4.82
CA LEU A 383 -13.31 -22.17 4.62
C LEU A 383 -11.93 -22.15 3.94
N ILE A 384 -11.68 -21.18 3.08
CA ILE A 384 -10.36 -20.99 2.45
C ILE A 384 -9.41 -20.12 3.28
N GLY A 385 -9.83 -19.67 4.47
CA GLY A 385 -9.01 -18.80 5.33
C GLY A 385 -8.90 -17.34 4.85
N ALA A 386 -9.65 -16.93 3.81
CA ALA A 386 -9.61 -15.56 3.30
C ALA A 386 -10.26 -14.56 4.28
N TRP A 387 -11.28 -14.97 5.02
CA TRP A 387 -11.92 -14.16 6.04
C TRP A 387 -11.75 -14.75 7.44
N PRO A 388 -11.47 -13.89 8.45
CA PRO A 388 -11.29 -14.36 9.81
C PRO A 388 -12.58 -14.92 10.41
N VAL A 389 -12.43 -15.95 11.22
CA VAL A 389 -13.52 -16.55 12.01
C VAL A 389 -13.79 -15.66 13.23
N ALA A 390 -15.04 -15.20 13.40
CA ALA A 390 -15.44 -14.38 14.54
C ALA A 390 -15.72 -15.24 15.79
N ALA A 391 -16.27 -16.45 15.61
CA ALA A 391 -16.48 -17.43 16.66
C ALA A 391 -16.54 -18.84 16.07
N GLY A 392 -16.25 -19.86 16.87
CA GLY A 392 -16.18 -21.25 16.44
C GLY A 392 -14.80 -21.62 15.89
N SER A 393 -14.72 -22.70 15.10
CA SER A 393 -13.47 -23.16 14.50
C SER A 393 -13.68 -23.92 13.20
N ILE A 394 -12.70 -23.85 12.30
CA ILE A 394 -12.56 -24.69 11.11
C ILE A 394 -11.28 -25.49 11.28
N ARG A 395 -11.39 -26.82 11.19
CA ARG A 395 -10.25 -27.74 11.29
C ARG A 395 -10.11 -28.57 10.02
N MET A 396 -8.88 -28.76 9.58
CA MET A 396 -8.51 -29.62 8.47
C MET A 396 -7.48 -30.63 8.97
N GLY A 397 -7.84 -31.94 8.96
CA GLY A 397 -6.98 -32.97 9.51
C GLY A 397 -6.68 -32.80 11.00
N GLY A 398 -7.60 -32.20 11.79
CA GLY A 398 -7.45 -31.92 13.21
C GLY A 398 -6.81 -30.55 13.54
N ALA A 399 -6.02 -29.93 12.66
CA ALA A 399 -5.42 -28.63 12.86
C ALA A 399 -6.37 -27.48 12.43
N THR A 400 -6.34 -26.35 13.11
CA THR A 400 -7.08 -25.14 12.71
C THR A 400 -6.36 -24.43 11.56
N LEU A 401 -7.10 -23.68 10.72
CA LEU A 401 -6.51 -23.06 9.52
C LEU A 401 -5.38 -22.09 9.83
N ASP A 402 -5.42 -21.43 10.98
CA ASP A 402 -4.41 -20.46 11.46
C ASP A 402 -3.10 -21.13 11.95
N GLN A 403 -3.08 -22.46 12.09
CA GLN A 403 -1.87 -23.23 12.40
C GLN A 403 -1.04 -23.56 11.14
N PHE A 404 -1.59 -23.36 9.95
CA PHE A 404 -0.85 -23.52 8.70
C PHE A 404 -0.23 -22.19 8.26
N ASN A 405 0.97 -22.26 7.69
CA ASN A 405 1.49 -21.12 6.94
C ASN A 405 0.53 -20.80 5.79
N PRO A 406 0.18 -19.52 5.54
CA PRO A 406 -0.78 -19.12 4.50
C PRO A 406 -0.48 -19.67 3.11
N ASP A 407 0.80 -19.67 2.69
CA ASP A 407 1.20 -20.19 1.38
C ASP A 407 1.07 -21.72 1.31
N VAL A 408 1.37 -22.44 2.42
CA VAL A 408 1.14 -23.87 2.53
C VAL A 408 -0.35 -24.17 2.52
N LEU A 409 -1.16 -23.43 3.27
CA LEU A 409 -2.62 -23.57 3.26
C LEU A 409 -3.19 -23.36 1.86
N GLY A 410 -2.72 -22.34 1.15
CA GLY A 410 -3.09 -22.08 -0.24
C GLY A 410 -2.81 -23.25 -1.18
N ASN A 411 -1.74 -24.02 -0.93
CA ASN A 411 -1.43 -25.24 -1.69
C ASN A 411 -2.27 -26.47 -1.28
N LEU A 412 -2.87 -26.45 -0.09
CA LEU A 412 -3.78 -27.51 0.37
C LEU A 412 -5.22 -27.27 -0.07
N ILE A 413 -5.59 -26.04 -0.42
CA ILE A 413 -6.95 -25.66 -0.80
C ILE A 413 -7.00 -25.25 -2.27
N GLY A 414 -7.90 -25.88 -3.03
CA GLY A 414 -8.32 -25.42 -4.34
C GLY A 414 -9.54 -24.53 -4.20
N TYR A 415 -9.50 -23.34 -4.80
CA TYR A 415 -10.64 -22.42 -4.76
C TYR A 415 -11.01 -21.92 -6.16
N LEU A 416 -12.27 -22.09 -6.51
CA LEU A 416 -12.87 -21.48 -7.68
C LEU A 416 -13.90 -20.43 -7.21
N PRO A 417 -13.60 -19.13 -7.32
CA PRO A 417 -14.54 -18.07 -6.96
C PRO A 417 -15.69 -17.96 -7.95
N GLN A 418 -16.79 -17.34 -7.55
CA GLN A 418 -17.94 -17.05 -8.41
C GLN A 418 -17.56 -16.22 -9.64
N GLN A 419 -16.70 -15.23 -9.47
CA GLN A 419 -16.08 -14.47 -10.57
C GLN A 419 -14.60 -14.78 -10.61
N VAL A 420 -14.15 -15.38 -11.70
CA VAL A 420 -12.74 -15.72 -11.91
C VAL A 420 -12.02 -14.53 -12.51
N THR A 421 -11.01 -14.03 -11.81
CA THR A 421 -10.07 -13.03 -12.34
C THR A 421 -8.78 -13.73 -12.77
N LEU A 422 -8.32 -13.42 -13.98
CA LEU A 422 -7.01 -13.84 -14.47
C LEU A 422 -6.01 -12.69 -14.27
N PHE A 423 -4.78 -13.06 -13.95
CA PHE A 423 -3.67 -12.12 -13.72
C PHE A 423 -2.89 -11.89 -15.01
N ASP A 424 -2.23 -10.74 -15.11
CA ASP A 424 -1.31 -10.47 -16.21
C ASP A 424 -0.19 -11.52 -16.26
N GLY A 425 0.04 -12.09 -17.42
CA GLY A 425 0.97 -13.20 -17.62
C GLY A 425 0.46 -14.17 -18.68
N THR A 426 1.03 -15.37 -18.75
CA THR A 426 0.58 -16.44 -19.63
C THR A 426 -0.58 -17.23 -19.03
N ILE A 427 -1.24 -18.06 -19.83
CA ILE A 427 -2.22 -19.05 -19.32
C ILE A 427 -1.52 -20.05 -18.39
N ALA A 428 -0.30 -20.47 -18.72
CA ALA A 428 0.51 -21.35 -17.88
C ALA A 428 0.77 -20.72 -16.51
N ASP A 429 1.16 -19.43 -16.44
CA ASP A 429 1.38 -18.69 -15.21
C ASP A 429 0.10 -18.65 -14.37
N ASN A 430 -1.04 -18.40 -15.00
CA ASN A 430 -2.33 -18.36 -14.34
C ASN A 430 -2.74 -19.71 -13.73
N ILE A 431 -2.52 -20.80 -14.43
CA ILE A 431 -2.80 -22.16 -13.92
C ILE A 431 -1.84 -22.51 -12.80
N ALA A 432 -0.54 -22.19 -12.97
CA ALA A 432 0.51 -22.44 -11.97
C ALA A 432 0.49 -21.48 -10.78
N ARG A 433 -0.55 -20.64 -10.65
CA ARG A 433 -0.73 -19.68 -9.53
C ARG A 433 0.41 -18.67 -9.41
N LEU A 434 0.94 -18.20 -10.55
CA LEU A 434 2.07 -17.27 -10.66
C LEU A 434 3.35 -17.81 -9.99
N SER A 435 3.53 -19.14 -9.96
CA SER A 435 4.77 -19.75 -9.48
C SER A 435 5.95 -19.23 -10.29
N PRO A 436 7.09 -18.84 -9.66
CA PRO A 436 8.30 -18.44 -10.37
C PRO A 436 8.86 -19.57 -11.27
N GLU A 437 8.64 -20.82 -10.87
CA GLU A 437 9.06 -22.02 -11.58
C GLU A 437 7.84 -22.94 -11.77
N PRO A 438 7.01 -22.68 -12.81
CA PRO A 438 5.85 -23.52 -13.09
C PRO A 438 6.30 -24.90 -13.58
N ASP A 439 5.69 -25.96 -13.04
CA ASP A 439 5.87 -27.34 -13.52
C ASP A 439 4.95 -27.55 -14.76
N PRO A 440 5.51 -27.69 -15.99
CA PRO A 440 4.71 -27.79 -17.20
C PRO A 440 3.79 -29.04 -17.21
N ASP A 441 4.25 -30.16 -16.68
CA ASP A 441 3.46 -31.38 -16.66
C ASP A 441 2.25 -31.25 -15.71
N ARG A 442 2.44 -30.58 -14.57
CA ARG A 442 1.33 -30.27 -13.65
C ARG A 442 0.34 -29.28 -14.25
N VAL A 443 0.82 -28.26 -14.97
CA VAL A 443 -0.03 -27.30 -15.70
C VAL A 443 -0.91 -28.05 -16.69
N VAL A 444 -0.33 -28.94 -17.52
CA VAL A 444 -1.08 -29.72 -18.51
C VAL A 444 -2.06 -30.67 -17.84
N ARG A 445 -1.66 -31.40 -16.79
CA ARG A 445 -2.56 -32.29 -16.04
C ARG A 445 -3.74 -31.53 -15.41
N ALA A 446 -3.50 -30.35 -14.85
CA ALA A 446 -4.55 -29.51 -14.29
C ALA A 446 -5.51 -28.99 -15.36
N ALA A 447 -4.99 -28.57 -16.52
CA ALA A 447 -5.79 -28.13 -17.65
C ALA A 447 -6.65 -29.28 -18.22
N GLN A 448 -6.09 -30.50 -18.33
CA GLN A 448 -6.83 -31.69 -18.74
C GLN A 448 -7.95 -32.03 -17.76
N ALA A 449 -7.67 -31.98 -16.45
CA ALA A 449 -8.65 -32.23 -15.41
C ALA A 449 -9.81 -31.19 -15.40
N ALA A 450 -9.56 -29.98 -15.86
CA ALA A 450 -10.55 -28.92 -16.01
C ALA A 450 -11.18 -28.86 -17.42
N ALA A 451 -10.89 -29.82 -18.31
CA ALA A 451 -11.23 -29.81 -19.75
C ALA A 451 -10.89 -28.48 -20.45
N ALA A 452 -9.80 -27.84 -20.02
CA ALA A 452 -9.28 -26.62 -20.61
C ALA A 452 -8.18 -26.88 -21.65
N HIS A 453 -7.57 -28.08 -21.65
CA HIS A 453 -6.39 -28.39 -22.46
C HIS A 453 -6.60 -28.14 -23.96
N GLN A 454 -7.61 -28.75 -24.57
CA GLN A 454 -7.87 -28.58 -26.00
C GLN A 454 -8.19 -27.12 -26.33
N MET A 455 -9.04 -26.49 -25.56
CA MET A 455 -9.37 -25.08 -25.70
C MET A 455 -8.12 -24.17 -25.64
N ILE A 456 -7.15 -24.51 -24.79
CA ILE A 456 -5.88 -23.74 -24.68
C ILE A 456 -5.03 -23.97 -25.93
N LEU A 457 -4.95 -25.21 -26.45
CA LEU A 457 -4.21 -25.52 -27.66
C LEU A 457 -4.78 -24.86 -28.93
N ASP A 458 -6.10 -24.60 -28.92
CA ASP A 458 -6.78 -23.91 -30.04
C ASP A 458 -6.45 -22.39 -30.07
N LEU A 459 -5.82 -21.86 -29.03
CA LEU A 459 -5.37 -20.47 -29.01
C LEU A 459 -4.05 -20.31 -29.76
N PRO A 460 -3.78 -19.14 -30.39
CA PRO A 460 -2.62 -18.94 -31.26
C PRO A 460 -1.27 -19.30 -30.66
N ASN A 461 -1.09 -19.10 -29.35
CA ASN A 461 0.15 -19.39 -28.64
C ASN A 461 -0.04 -20.48 -27.56
N GLY A 462 -1.16 -21.23 -27.57
CA GLY A 462 -1.42 -22.27 -26.60
C GLY A 462 -1.29 -21.77 -25.15
N TYR A 463 -0.52 -22.48 -24.34
CA TYR A 463 -0.26 -22.13 -22.93
C TYR A 463 0.54 -20.83 -22.75
N ASP A 464 1.29 -20.39 -23.75
CA ASP A 464 2.07 -19.15 -23.74
C ASP A 464 1.23 -17.93 -24.16
N THR A 465 -0.08 -18.14 -24.41
CA THR A 465 -0.99 -17.02 -24.69
C THR A 465 -1.01 -16.06 -23.53
N ARG A 466 -0.58 -14.81 -23.78
CA ARG A 466 -0.57 -13.76 -22.77
C ARG A 466 -1.97 -13.21 -22.55
N ILE A 467 -2.32 -13.14 -21.27
CA ILE A 467 -3.52 -12.52 -20.76
C ILE A 467 -3.12 -11.16 -20.22
N SER A 468 -3.75 -10.10 -20.69
CA SER A 468 -3.73 -8.79 -20.06
C SER A 468 -5.16 -8.38 -19.77
N GLN A 469 -5.37 -7.59 -18.74
CA GLN A 469 -6.71 -7.07 -18.36
C GLN A 469 -7.41 -6.33 -19.53
N THR A 470 -6.64 -5.87 -20.50
CA THR A 470 -7.12 -5.16 -21.70
C THR A 470 -7.41 -6.08 -22.88
N SER A 471 -7.06 -7.36 -22.83
CA SER A 471 -7.10 -8.24 -24.02
C SER A 471 -8.38 -9.06 -24.16
N GLY A 472 -9.53 -8.66 -23.70
CA GLY A 472 -10.92 -9.15 -23.94
C GLY A 472 -11.17 -10.39 -24.85
N ARG A 473 -10.21 -11.32 -24.96
CA ARG A 473 -10.18 -12.40 -25.96
C ARG A 473 -10.74 -13.75 -25.48
N LEU A 474 -10.92 -13.93 -24.17
CA LEU A 474 -11.43 -15.16 -23.59
C LEU A 474 -12.89 -15.03 -23.21
N SER A 475 -13.72 -16.03 -23.55
CA SER A 475 -15.10 -16.10 -23.10
C SER A 475 -15.20 -16.39 -21.60
N GLY A 476 -16.31 -16.07 -20.96
CA GLY A 476 -16.55 -16.35 -19.54
C GLY A 476 -16.37 -17.84 -19.18
N GLY A 477 -16.79 -18.75 -20.07
CA GLY A 477 -16.59 -20.20 -19.89
C GLY A 477 -15.12 -20.62 -19.99
N GLN A 478 -14.33 -19.97 -20.88
CA GLN A 478 -12.89 -20.22 -20.98
C GLN A 478 -12.16 -19.74 -19.72
N ILE A 479 -12.49 -18.55 -19.24
CA ILE A 479 -11.94 -18.00 -18.00
C ILE A 479 -12.25 -18.93 -16.81
N GLN A 480 -13.48 -19.46 -16.75
CA GLN A 480 -13.89 -20.35 -15.68
C GLN A 480 -13.17 -21.69 -15.72
N ARG A 481 -12.95 -22.30 -16.90
CA ARG A 481 -12.15 -23.53 -17.06
C ARG A 481 -10.68 -23.31 -16.66
N ILE A 482 -10.07 -22.18 -17.02
CA ILE A 482 -8.71 -21.83 -16.55
C ILE A 482 -8.69 -21.64 -15.02
N GLY A 483 -9.72 -21.00 -14.45
CA GLY A 483 -9.87 -20.86 -13.00
C GLY A 483 -10.00 -22.21 -12.30
N LEU A 484 -10.74 -23.16 -12.90
CA LEU A 484 -10.84 -24.53 -12.38
C LEU A 484 -9.48 -25.27 -12.46
N ALA A 485 -8.74 -25.13 -13.58
CA ALA A 485 -7.39 -25.67 -13.69
C ALA A 485 -6.45 -25.11 -12.62
N ARG A 486 -6.51 -23.79 -12.35
CA ARG A 486 -5.79 -23.11 -11.25
C ARG A 486 -6.15 -23.70 -9.87
N ALA A 487 -7.43 -24.00 -9.63
CA ALA A 487 -7.89 -24.61 -8.39
C ALA A 487 -7.36 -26.04 -8.21
N LEU A 488 -7.23 -26.80 -9.30
CA LEU A 488 -6.78 -28.19 -9.31
C LEU A 488 -5.24 -28.35 -9.34
N TYR A 489 -4.49 -27.32 -9.75
CA TYR A 489 -3.05 -27.39 -9.94
C TYR A 489 -2.24 -27.93 -8.74
N PRO A 490 -2.56 -27.59 -7.48
CA PRO A 490 -1.78 -28.08 -6.33
C PRO A 490 -2.18 -29.48 -5.86
N ASP A 491 -3.07 -30.19 -6.55
CA ASP A 491 -3.71 -31.44 -6.06
C ASP A 491 -4.33 -31.24 -4.66
N PRO A 492 -5.39 -30.43 -4.55
CA PRO A 492 -5.86 -29.92 -3.26
C PRO A 492 -6.42 -31.02 -2.35
N VAL A 493 -6.24 -30.85 -1.04
CA VAL A 493 -6.88 -31.65 0.00
C VAL A 493 -8.37 -31.26 0.14
N LEU A 494 -8.65 -29.95 0.04
CA LEU A 494 -10.01 -29.40 0.05
C LEU A 494 -10.23 -28.59 -1.23
N LEU A 495 -11.26 -28.91 -2.00
CA LEU A 495 -11.71 -28.13 -3.16
C LEU A 495 -12.99 -27.38 -2.80
N VAL A 496 -12.96 -26.05 -2.86
CA VAL A 496 -14.12 -25.19 -2.63
C VAL A 496 -14.51 -24.52 -3.95
N LEU A 497 -15.75 -24.72 -4.36
CA LEU A 497 -16.31 -24.23 -5.63
C LEU A 497 -17.50 -23.32 -5.34
N ASP A 498 -17.39 -22.03 -5.71
CA ASP A 498 -18.45 -21.04 -5.50
C ASP A 498 -19.20 -20.79 -6.82
N GLU A 499 -20.40 -21.36 -6.96
CA GLU A 499 -21.24 -21.32 -8.16
C GLU A 499 -20.53 -21.73 -9.47
N PRO A 500 -19.89 -22.91 -9.49
CA PRO A 500 -18.98 -23.29 -10.57
C PRO A 500 -19.64 -23.41 -11.95
N ASN A 501 -20.96 -23.57 -12.02
CA ASN A 501 -21.71 -23.81 -13.28
C ASN A 501 -22.25 -22.52 -13.91
N SER A 502 -21.97 -21.33 -13.39
CA SER A 502 -22.62 -20.07 -13.83
C SER A 502 -22.37 -19.74 -15.31
N ASN A 503 -21.17 -20.05 -15.82
CA ASN A 503 -20.75 -19.70 -17.18
C ASN A 503 -20.31 -20.96 -18.00
N LEU A 504 -20.61 -22.17 -17.52
CA LEU A 504 -20.23 -23.40 -18.21
C LEU A 504 -21.38 -23.92 -19.10
N ASP A 505 -20.98 -24.40 -20.27
CA ASP A 505 -21.83 -25.20 -21.15
C ASP A 505 -21.98 -26.64 -20.63
N ASN A 506 -22.71 -27.49 -21.35
CA ASN A 506 -22.90 -28.89 -20.96
C ASN A 506 -21.56 -29.65 -20.89
N GLN A 507 -20.62 -29.39 -21.80
CA GLN A 507 -19.30 -30.01 -21.80
C GLN A 507 -18.47 -29.55 -20.61
N GLY A 508 -18.52 -28.26 -20.28
CA GLY A 508 -17.86 -27.70 -19.09
C GLY A 508 -18.44 -28.24 -17.78
N SER A 509 -19.75 -28.47 -17.74
CA SER A 509 -20.43 -29.05 -16.57
C SER A 509 -20.03 -30.51 -16.35
N GLU A 510 -19.92 -31.30 -17.43
CA GLU A 510 -19.44 -32.67 -17.32
C GLU A 510 -17.97 -32.74 -16.88
N ALA A 511 -17.13 -31.84 -17.44
CA ALA A 511 -15.74 -31.73 -17.02
C ALA A 511 -15.60 -31.37 -15.53
N LEU A 512 -16.45 -30.47 -15.03
CA LEU A 512 -16.50 -30.14 -13.62
C LEU A 512 -16.85 -31.35 -12.76
N ASN A 513 -17.87 -32.15 -13.17
CA ASN A 513 -18.25 -33.38 -12.48
C ASN A 513 -17.11 -34.38 -12.46
N GLN A 514 -16.39 -34.56 -13.58
CA GLN A 514 -15.21 -35.43 -13.65
C GLN A 514 -14.08 -34.94 -12.73
N ALA A 515 -13.84 -33.64 -12.67
CA ALA A 515 -12.87 -33.07 -11.73
C ALA A 515 -13.23 -33.33 -10.27
N ILE A 516 -14.51 -33.18 -9.90
CA ILE A 516 -15.01 -33.49 -8.58
C ILE A 516 -14.79 -34.97 -8.23
N ARG A 517 -15.18 -35.90 -9.15
CA ARG A 517 -14.97 -37.35 -8.96
C ARG A 517 -13.49 -37.69 -8.79
N ARG A 518 -12.60 -37.06 -9.56
CA ARG A 518 -11.16 -37.27 -9.46
C ARG A 518 -10.61 -36.84 -8.08
N VAL A 519 -10.95 -35.62 -7.61
CA VAL A 519 -10.53 -35.16 -6.28
C VAL A 519 -11.02 -36.07 -5.18
N LYS A 520 -12.29 -36.55 -5.23
CA LYS A 520 -12.85 -37.51 -4.30
C LYS A 520 -12.10 -38.85 -4.32
N ALA A 521 -11.81 -39.39 -5.52
CA ALA A 521 -11.08 -40.65 -5.69
C ALA A 521 -9.66 -40.57 -5.11
N GLN A 522 -9.04 -39.40 -5.09
CA GLN A 522 -7.75 -39.13 -4.46
C GLN A 522 -7.84 -38.93 -2.94
N GLY A 523 -9.03 -39.08 -2.35
CA GLY A 523 -9.28 -38.87 -0.91
C GLY A 523 -9.44 -37.40 -0.52
N GLY A 524 -9.53 -36.46 -1.47
CA GLY A 524 -9.82 -35.04 -1.23
C GLY A 524 -11.28 -34.81 -0.82
N ALA A 525 -11.57 -33.73 -0.12
CA ALA A 525 -12.92 -33.26 0.20
C ALA A 525 -13.34 -32.15 -0.79
N VAL A 526 -14.64 -32.13 -1.14
CA VAL A 526 -15.17 -31.11 -2.06
C VAL A 526 -16.38 -30.41 -1.43
N ILE A 527 -16.41 -29.07 -1.50
CA ILE A 527 -17.53 -28.24 -1.06
C ILE A 527 -17.99 -27.37 -2.23
N ILE A 528 -19.29 -27.48 -2.58
CA ILE A 528 -19.87 -26.79 -3.71
C ILE A 528 -20.97 -25.87 -3.23
N MET A 529 -20.79 -24.54 -3.39
CA MET A 529 -21.86 -23.57 -3.20
C MET A 529 -22.72 -23.55 -4.46
N ALA A 530 -24.01 -23.88 -4.35
CA ALA A 530 -24.88 -24.04 -5.51
C ALA A 530 -26.23 -23.34 -5.34
N HIS A 531 -26.75 -22.86 -6.46
CA HIS A 531 -28.14 -22.42 -6.61
C HIS A 531 -28.95 -23.39 -7.47
N ARG A 532 -28.30 -24.24 -8.26
CA ARG A 532 -28.95 -25.16 -9.20
C ARG A 532 -28.80 -26.62 -8.73
N PRO A 533 -29.88 -27.41 -8.79
CA PRO A 533 -29.84 -28.84 -8.38
C PRO A 533 -28.77 -29.68 -9.11
N ALA A 534 -28.53 -29.38 -10.41
CA ALA A 534 -27.55 -30.13 -11.20
C ALA A 534 -26.11 -30.05 -10.64
N ALA A 535 -25.77 -28.99 -9.93
CA ALA A 535 -24.42 -28.80 -9.38
C ALA A 535 -24.13 -29.68 -8.16
N ILE A 536 -25.17 -30.26 -7.54
CA ILE A 536 -25.03 -31.08 -6.33
C ILE A 536 -25.17 -32.59 -6.62
N ASN A 537 -25.22 -33.01 -7.89
CA ASN A 537 -25.40 -34.41 -8.27
C ASN A 537 -24.25 -35.29 -7.74
N GLU A 538 -23.04 -34.80 -7.69
CA GLU A 538 -21.85 -35.50 -7.22
C GLU A 538 -21.65 -35.42 -5.70
N CYS A 539 -22.59 -34.79 -4.96
CA CYS A 539 -22.52 -34.61 -3.52
C CYS A 539 -23.25 -35.73 -2.77
N GLU A 540 -22.62 -36.28 -1.74
CA GLU A 540 -23.23 -37.22 -0.79
C GLU A 540 -23.99 -36.47 0.31
N LEU A 541 -23.49 -35.31 0.70
CA LEU A 541 -24.03 -34.51 1.79
C LEU A 541 -24.62 -33.20 1.27
N LEU A 542 -25.60 -32.70 1.99
CA LEU A 542 -26.21 -31.39 1.71
C LEU A 542 -26.31 -30.56 2.98
N LEU A 543 -25.86 -29.31 2.89
CA LEU A 543 -26.04 -28.27 3.90
C LEU A 543 -27.00 -27.23 3.35
N VAL A 544 -28.12 -27.03 4.03
CA VAL A 544 -29.09 -25.97 3.70
C VAL A 544 -28.86 -24.80 4.62
N MET A 545 -28.60 -23.64 4.02
CA MET A 545 -28.41 -22.36 4.72
C MET A 545 -29.59 -21.43 4.50
N GLU A 546 -30.07 -20.82 5.57
CA GLU A 546 -31.11 -19.78 5.54
C GLU A 546 -30.77 -18.70 6.56
N GLN A 547 -30.79 -17.44 6.13
CA GLN A 547 -30.48 -16.29 6.98
C GLN A 547 -29.17 -16.43 7.78
N GLY A 548 -28.14 -17.02 7.19
CA GLY A 548 -26.83 -17.23 7.80
C GLY A 548 -26.71 -18.40 8.78
N MET A 549 -27.78 -19.18 8.96
CA MET A 549 -27.81 -20.32 9.87
C MET A 549 -27.99 -21.64 9.10
N ARG A 550 -27.58 -22.72 9.72
CA ARG A 550 -27.85 -24.08 9.23
C ARG A 550 -29.31 -24.43 9.47
N ARG A 551 -30.08 -24.63 8.39
CA ARG A 551 -31.45 -25.14 8.47
C ARG A 551 -31.53 -26.69 8.51
N ALA A 552 -30.74 -27.35 7.64
CA ALA A 552 -30.63 -28.78 7.58
C ALA A 552 -29.21 -29.20 7.18
N PHE A 553 -28.80 -30.41 7.61
CA PHE A 553 -27.53 -31.01 7.20
C PHE A 553 -27.66 -32.55 7.30
N GLY A 554 -27.27 -33.24 6.26
CA GLY A 554 -27.32 -34.71 6.22
C GLY A 554 -27.12 -35.27 4.81
N PRO A 555 -27.41 -36.58 4.61
CA PRO A 555 -27.42 -37.22 3.30
C PRO A 555 -28.30 -36.44 2.31
N ARG A 556 -27.76 -36.19 1.10
CA ARG A 556 -28.42 -35.35 0.07
C ARG A 556 -29.90 -35.72 -0.15
N ASP A 557 -30.18 -37.01 -0.37
CA ASP A 557 -31.51 -37.43 -0.76
C ASP A 557 -32.53 -37.33 0.40
N GLN A 558 -32.05 -37.49 1.65
CA GLN A 558 -32.87 -37.25 2.84
C GLN A 558 -33.23 -35.79 3.00
N VAL A 559 -32.25 -34.89 2.94
CA VAL A 559 -32.44 -33.43 3.08
C VAL A 559 -33.35 -32.89 1.98
N LEU A 560 -33.18 -33.37 0.74
CA LEU A 560 -34.07 -32.97 -0.37
C LEU A 560 -35.52 -33.40 -0.16
N LYS A 561 -35.77 -34.64 0.35
CA LYS A 561 -37.13 -35.13 0.67
C LYS A 561 -37.77 -34.28 1.76
N GLU A 562 -37.06 -33.99 2.84
CA GLU A 562 -37.56 -33.15 3.94
C GLU A 562 -37.93 -31.74 3.47
N MET A 563 -37.14 -31.14 2.57
CA MET A 563 -37.39 -29.83 2.00
C MET A 563 -38.66 -29.82 1.12
N VAL A 564 -38.85 -30.83 0.30
CA VAL A 564 -40.04 -30.96 -0.57
C VAL A 564 -41.31 -31.18 0.26
N GLN A 565 -41.25 -31.99 1.29
CA GLN A 565 -42.39 -32.21 2.19
C GLN A 565 -42.77 -30.94 2.96
N ASN A 566 -41.79 -30.21 3.47
CA ASN A 566 -42.02 -28.91 4.14
C ASN A 566 -42.58 -27.85 3.20
N SER A 567 -42.14 -27.78 1.94
CA SER A 567 -42.69 -26.84 0.96
C SER A 567 -44.15 -27.17 0.60
N ALA A 568 -44.49 -28.44 0.48
CA ALA A 568 -45.85 -28.88 0.26
C ALA A 568 -46.80 -28.63 1.46
N GLN A 569 -46.27 -28.75 2.69
CA GLN A 569 -47.00 -28.37 3.91
C GLN A 569 -47.21 -26.84 4.03
N ILE A 570 -46.20 -26.05 3.70
CA ILE A 570 -46.29 -24.56 3.69
C ILE A 570 -47.32 -24.10 2.63
N LEU A 571 -47.32 -24.67 1.43
CA LEU A 571 -48.31 -24.39 0.41
C LEU A 571 -49.72 -24.72 0.85
N LYS A 572 -49.91 -25.91 1.46
CA LYS A 572 -51.19 -26.29 2.04
C LYS A 572 -51.67 -25.39 3.17
N SER A 573 -50.77 -24.91 4.02
CA SER A 573 -51.09 -23.96 5.10
C SER A 573 -51.41 -22.55 4.58
N GLN A 574 -50.82 -22.13 3.49
CA GLN A 574 -51.14 -20.85 2.83
C GLN A 574 -52.46 -20.92 2.08
N GLU A 575 -52.77 -22.05 1.47
CA GLU A 575 -54.09 -22.29 0.86
C GLU A 575 -55.22 -22.38 1.91
N ALA A 576 -54.97 -23.03 3.03
CA ALA A 576 -55.91 -23.10 4.16
C ALA A 576 -56.13 -21.72 4.81
N GLY A 577 -55.08 -20.88 4.91
CA GLY A 577 -55.17 -19.51 5.40
C GLY A 577 -55.90 -18.56 4.46
N ARG A 578 -55.87 -18.82 3.14
CA ARG A 578 -56.66 -18.06 2.14
C ARG A 578 -58.13 -18.49 2.07
N ALA A 579 -58.42 -19.74 2.39
CA ALA A 579 -59.81 -20.25 2.42
C ALA A 579 -60.57 -19.88 3.69
N GLY A 580 -59.89 -19.44 4.77
CA GLY A 580 -60.53 -19.02 6.03
C GLY A 580 -60.79 -17.54 6.18
N GLY A 581 -60.57 -16.74 5.13
CA GLY A 581 -60.63 -15.26 5.16
C GLY A 581 -61.81 -14.63 4.40
N VAL A 582 -62.92 -15.38 4.16
CA VAL A 582 -64.13 -14.84 3.60
C VAL A 582 -65.31 -15.34 4.42
N THR A 583 -65.64 -14.67 5.48
CA THR A 583 -66.98 -14.49 6.02
C THR A 583 -67.09 -13.07 6.56
#